data_6af0564743d28f2f9f1ee5f2da17fbf7
#
_entry.id   6af0564743d28f2f9f1ee5f2da17fbf7
#
_cell.length_a   1.000
_cell.length_b   1.000
_cell.length_c   1.000
_cell.angle_alpha   90.00
_cell.angle_beta   90.00
_cell.angle_gamma   90.00
#
_symmetry.space_group_name_H-M   'P 1'
#
loop_
_entity.id
_entity.type
_entity.pdbx_description
1 polymer ?
#
loop_
_entity_poly.entity_id
_entity_poly.type
_entity_poly.pdbx_seq_one_letter_code
_entity_poly.pdbx_strand_id
1 'polypeptide(L)'
;MKDLTIIIPLKEYDSSMDELLNRAVESCADNKIILVGKGVEDYKYQVEDENEVQPTLEYLENNSDNTTYQHNVNIAVDKVDTKYFAVLEYDDYFSDIWFDNAEKYIEYDVEDTSAFLPLTEVIEYNEKDDEPNNTIGYSNEAFWASSFSDEIGCLDMESLQNYLSFNVSGAIFKTSDFISLGKLKESMKLVFWFEYLLRALHEQKRMFVIPKVGYYHFIGRKGCMMAEYEETMSEKEADWWVDLAKKEFFFKKDRNKVYEG
;
A
#
# COMPACT_ATOMS: atom_id res chain seq x y z
N MET A 1 -13.09 -11.60 0.73
CA MET A 1 -12.37 -12.14 -0.48
C MET A 1 -11.49 -13.31 -0.05
N LYS A 2 -11.70 -14.52 -0.58
CA LYS A 2 -11.09 -15.77 -0.04
C LYS A 2 -9.61 -16.00 -0.41
N ASP A 3 -9.14 -15.44 -1.50
CA ASP A 3 -7.78 -15.67 -2.03
C ASP A 3 -6.88 -14.43 -1.85
N LEU A 4 -7.00 -13.83 -0.66
CA LEU A 4 -6.32 -12.59 -0.26
C LEU A 4 -5.69 -12.73 1.13
N THR A 5 -4.43 -12.34 1.25
CA THR A 5 -3.73 -12.16 2.53
C THR A 5 -3.48 -10.68 2.76
N ILE A 6 -3.79 -10.19 3.96
CA ILE A 6 -3.46 -8.84 4.39
C ILE A 6 -2.13 -8.86 5.14
N ILE A 7 -1.23 -7.94 4.84
CA ILE A 7 0.05 -7.76 5.53
C ILE A 7 -0.02 -6.46 6.31
N ILE A 8 0.24 -6.53 7.62
CA ILE A 8 0.35 -5.35 8.49
C ILE A 8 1.82 -5.25 8.95
N PRO A 9 2.63 -4.38 8.33
CA PRO A 9 4.04 -4.22 8.69
C PRO A 9 4.21 -3.24 9.85
N LEU A 10 4.95 -3.64 10.88
CA LEU A 10 5.37 -2.80 11.99
C LEU A 10 6.89 -2.73 12.06
N LYS A 11 7.47 -1.58 12.39
CA LYS A 11 8.90 -1.46 12.71
C LYS A 11 9.22 -2.21 14.00
N GLU A 12 8.48 -1.92 15.03
CA GLU A 12 8.51 -2.54 16.35
C GLU A 12 7.14 -2.37 17.00
N TYR A 13 6.60 -3.44 17.59
CA TYR A 13 5.33 -3.37 18.30
C TYR A 13 5.52 -2.72 19.67
N ASP A 14 4.55 -1.90 20.05
CA ASP A 14 4.36 -1.32 21.37
C ASP A 14 2.87 -1.32 21.73
N SER A 15 2.54 -1.62 22.97
CA SER A 15 1.14 -1.73 23.43
C SER A 15 0.33 -0.44 23.29
N SER A 16 0.96 0.72 23.11
CA SER A 16 0.25 1.96 22.78
C SER A 16 -0.41 1.93 21.40
N MET A 17 -0.06 0.95 20.56
CA MET A 17 -0.65 0.74 19.23
C MET A 17 -1.91 -0.12 19.26
N ASP A 18 -2.25 -0.76 20.38
CA ASP A 18 -3.30 -1.80 20.47
C ASP A 18 -4.64 -1.35 19.91
N GLU A 19 -5.12 -0.17 20.27
CA GLU A 19 -6.41 0.34 19.81
C GLU A 19 -6.45 0.52 18.29
N LEU A 20 -5.40 1.11 17.72
CA LEU A 20 -5.29 1.32 16.28
C LEU A 20 -5.16 0.00 15.53
N LEU A 21 -4.31 -0.88 16.05
CA LEU A 21 -4.06 -2.19 15.46
C LEU A 21 -5.29 -3.09 15.53
N ASN A 22 -6.07 -3.05 16.63
CA ASN A 22 -7.35 -3.75 16.73
C ASN A 22 -8.32 -3.29 15.64
N ARG A 23 -8.48 -1.98 15.43
CA ARG A 23 -9.34 -1.43 14.38
C ARG A 23 -8.85 -1.81 12.97
N ALA A 24 -7.53 -1.79 12.74
CA ALA A 24 -6.96 -2.22 11.47
C ALA A 24 -7.28 -3.70 11.21
N VAL A 25 -7.05 -4.57 12.18
CA VAL A 25 -7.33 -6.02 12.10
C VAL A 25 -8.82 -6.27 11.89
N GLU A 26 -9.70 -5.59 12.64
CA GLU A 26 -11.16 -5.70 12.51
C GLU A 26 -11.64 -5.39 11.10
N SER A 27 -11.12 -4.33 10.48
CA SER A 27 -11.48 -3.91 9.11
C SER A 27 -11.22 -4.97 8.03
N CYS A 28 -10.45 -6.01 8.34
CA CYS A 28 -10.09 -7.08 7.41
C CYS A 28 -10.17 -8.50 8.02
N ALA A 29 -10.91 -8.67 9.13
CA ALA A 29 -10.97 -9.90 9.93
C ALA A 29 -11.40 -11.15 9.14
N ASP A 30 -12.15 -11.00 8.06
CA ASP A 30 -12.57 -12.10 7.17
C ASP A 30 -11.43 -12.64 6.28
N ASN A 31 -10.25 -12.04 6.31
CA ASN A 31 -9.10 -12.44 5.52
C ASN A 31 -8.02 -13.07 6.41
N LYS A 32 -7.08 -13.78 5.78
CA LYS A 32 -5.83 -14.17 6.43
C LYS A 32 -4.99 -12.92 6.64
N ILE A 33 -4.44 -12.72 7.84
CA ILE A 33 -3.64 -11.56 8.21
C ILE A 33 -2.25 -12.01 8.66
N ILE A 34 -1.20 -11.41 8.12
CA ILE A 34 0.17 -11.56 8.57
C ILE A 34 0.59 -10.25 9.25
N LEU A 35 0.75 -10.27 10.55
CA LEU A 35 1.36 -9.18 11.31
C LEU A 35 2.87 -9.41 11.36
N VAL A 36 3.66 -8.48 10.80
CA VAL A 36 5.10 -8.64 10.64
C VAL A 36 5.87 -7.47 11.24
N GLY A 37 6.90 -7.76 12.01
CA GLY A 37 7.78 -6.76 12.63
C GLY A 37 8.48 -7.31 13.85
N LYS A 38 9.15 -6.43 14.60
CA LYS A 38 9.80 -6.81 15.83
C LYS A 38 8.81 -6.76 17.00
N GLY A 39 8.81 -7.79 17.85
CA GLY A 39 7.95 -7.88 19.06
C GLY A 39 6.47 -8.14 18.75
N VAL A 40 6.10 -8.48 17.51
CA VAL A 40 4.70 -8.67 17.09
C VAL A 40 4.02 -9.86 17.79
N GLU A 41 4.77 -10.84 18.30
CA GLU A 41 4.23 -11.98 19.04
C GLU A 41 3.61 -11.58 20.40
N ASP A 42 3.94 -10.40 20.90
CA ASP A 42 3.38 -9.87 22.16
C ASP A 42 1.98 -9.26 21.96
N TYR A 43 1.63 -8.87 20.72
CA TYR A 43 0.28 -8.38 20.40
C TYR A 43 -0.77 -9.47 20.57
N LYS A 44 -1.92 -9.10 21.17
CA LYS A 44 -3.08 -9.98 21.32
C LYS A 44 -4.33 -9.24 20.87
N TYR A 45 -4.92 -9.69 19.79
CA TYR A 45 -6.19 -9.16 19.32
C TYR A 45 -7.25 -9.28 20.40
N GLN A 46 -7.92 -8.17 20.70
CA GLN A 46 -8.97 -8.11 21.70
C GLN A 46 -10.32 -8.09 21.00
N VAL A 47 -11.13 -9.08 21.30
CA VAL A 47 -12.50 -9.19 20.80
C VAL A 47 -13.41 -8.43 21.75
N GLU A 48 -14.16 -7.47 21.23
CA GLU A 48 -15.12 -6.71 22.06
C GLU A 48 -16.46 -7.44 22.22
N ASP A 49 -16.90 -8.20 21.21
CA ASP A 49 -18.13 -9.00 21.23
C ASP A 49 -17.82 -10.48 20.92
N GLU A 50 -18.34 -11.41 21.74
CA GLU A 50 -18.21 -12.87 21.52
C GLU A 50 -18.79 -13.36 20.17
N ASN A 51 -19.59 -12.54 19.50
CA ASN A 51 -20.16 -12.85 18.18
C ASN A 51 -19.32 -12.32 17.01
N GLU A 52 -18.24 -11.59 17.27
CA GLU A 52 -17.35 -11.11 16.21
C GLU A 52 -16.53 -12.22 15.56
N VAL A 53 -16.21 -12.01 14.28
CA VAL A 53 -15.36 -12.93 13.53
C VAL A 53 -13.96 -12.89 14.11
N GLN A 54 -13.47 -14.05 14.56
CA GLN A 54 -12.09 -14.18 15.00
C GLN A 54 -11.16 -14.15 13.77
N PRO A 55 -10.24 -13.15 13.66
CA PRO A 55 -9.34 -13.08 12.53
C PRO A 55 -8.36 -14.25 12.51
N THR A 56 -8.02 -14.70 11.31
CA THR A 56 -6.91 -15.65 11.14
C THR A 56 -5.61 -14.86 11.11
N LEU A 57 -4.99 -14.69 12.27
CA LEU A 57 -3.80 -13.87 12.49
C LEU A 57 -2.54 -14.73 12.61
N GLU A 58 -1.58 -14.51 11.73
CA GLU A 58 -0.24 -15.10 11.74
C GLU A 58 0.79 -14.05 12.15
N TYR A 59 1.63 -14.37 13.12
CA TYR A 59 2.70 -13.49 13.60
C TYR A 59 4.01 -13.87 12.93
N LEU A 60 4.65 -12.91 12.26
CA LEU A 60 5.96 -13.08 11.65
C LEU A 60 6.97 -12.18 12.36
N GLU A 61 7.64 -12.74 13.35
CA GLU A 61 8.67 -12.03 14.12
C GLU A 61 9.88 -11.72 13.24
N ASN A 62 10.25 -10.44 13.13
CA ASN A 62 11.47 -10.00 12.47
C ASN A 62 12.62 -9.87 13.47
N ASN A 63 13.48 -10.89 13.54
CA ASN A 63 14.65 -10.94 14.40
C ASN A 63 15.92 -10.36 13.74
N SER A 64 15.81 -9.76 12.54
CA SER A 64 16.97 -9.17 11.85
C SER A 64 17.23 -7.73 12.34
N ASP A 65 18.43 -7.22 12.04
CA ASP A 65 18.75 -5.80 12.28
C ASP A 65 18.03 -4.86 11.31
N ASN A 66 17.50 -5.39 10.19
CA ASN A 66 16.73 -4.62 9.21
C ASN A 66 15.24 -4.67 9.55
N THR A 67 14.72 -3.62 10.19
CA THR A 67 13.30 -3.46 10.53
C THR A 67 12.61 -2.42 9.65
N THR A 68 13.15 -2.16 8.45
CA THR A 68 12.53 -1.23 7.51
C THR A 68 11.18 -1.77 7.02
N TYR A 69 10.28 -0.86 6.70
CA TYR A 69 8.97 -1.19 6.13
C TYR A 69 9.07 -2.13 4.93
N GLN A 70 9.97 -1.80 3.97
CA GLN A 70 10.16 -2.58 2.75
C GLN A 70 10.64 -4.01 3.05
N HIS A 71 11.54 -4.17 4.02
CA HIS A 71 12.01 -5.48 4.43
C HIS A 71 10.89 -6.30 5.05
N ASN A 72 10.10 -5.70 5.95
CA ASN A 72 8.98 -6.38 6.60
C ASN A 72 7.92 -6.80 5.57
N VAL A 73 7.54 -5.94 4.63
CA VAL A 73 6.64 -6.32 3.53
C VAL A 73 7.24 -7.46 2.70
N ASN A 74 8.52 -7.38 2.34
CA ASN A 74 9.17 -8.38 1.51
C ASN A 74 9.22 -9.77 2.14
N ILE A 75 9.57 -9.88 3.44
CA ILE A 75 9.60 -11.17 4.14
C ILE A 75 8.19 -11.72 4.38
N ALA A 76 7.20 -10.86 4.59
CA ALA A 76 5.81 -11.29 4.72
C ALA A 76 5.26 -11.82 3.40
N VAL A 77 5.54 -11.16 2.27
CA VAL A 77 5.12 -11.64 0.94
C VAL A 77 5.69 -13.03 0.63
N ASP A 78 6.87 -13.40 1.14
CA ASP A 78 7.44 -14.75 0.99
C ASP A 78 6.64 -15.84 1.75
N LYS A 79 5.75 -15.44 2.67
CA LYS A 79 4.85 -16.32 3.42
C LYS A 79 3.42 -16.34 2.86
N VAL A 80 3.11 -15.44 1.93
CA VAL A 80 1.79 -15.38 1.29
C VAL A 80 1.60 -16.62 0.40
N ASP A 81 0.55 -17.38 0.67
CA ASP A 81 0.13 -18.56 -0.09
C ASP A 81 -1.14 -18.32 -0.93
N THR A 82 -1.71 -17.12 -0.86
CA THR A 82 -2.86 -16.68 -1.63
C THR A 82 -2.45 -16.02 -2.96
N LYS A 83 -3.37 -15.99 -3.92
CA LYS A 83 -3.14 -15.38 -5.24
C LYS A 83 -2.87 -13.88 -5.14
N TYR A 84 -3.48 -13.21 -4.15
CA TYR A 84 -3.37 -11.79 -3.92
C TYR A 84 -2.92 -11.49 -2.50
N PHE A 85 -2.28 -10.32 -2.34
CA PHE A 85 -2.06 -9.72 -1.04
C PHE A 85 -2.38 -8.22 -1.08
N ALA A 86 -2.64 -7.63 0.09
CA ALA A 86 -2.72 -6.20 0.27
C ALA A 86 -1.91 -5.79 1.51
N VAL A 87 -1.45 -4.54 1.55
CA VAL A 87 -0.77 -4.00 2.72
C VAL A 87 -1.70 -3.02 3.42
N LEU A 88 -1.80 -3.17 4.73
CA LEU A 88 -2.58 -2.30 5.62
C LEU A 88 -1.63 -1.65 6.63
N GLU A 89 -1.63 -0.33 6.69
CA GLU A 89 -0.93 0.40 7.75
C GLU A 89 -1.68 0.23 9.08
N TYR A 90 -0.96 0.06 10.18
CA TYR A 90 -1.55 -0.27 11.48
C TYR A 90 -2.48 0.82 12.03
N ASP A 91 -2.39 2.03 11.52
CA ASP A 91 -3.16 3.20 11.93
C ASP A 91 -4.23 3.63 10.92
N ASP A 92 -4.40 2.85 9.86
CA ASP A 92 -5.41 3.00 8.82
C ASP A 92 -6.45 1.86 8.87
N TYR A 93 -7.45 1.88 7.99
CA TYR A 93 -8.38 0.77 7.83
C TYR A 93 -9.04 0.72 6.44
N PHE A 94 -9.52 -0.48 6.06
CA PHE A 94 -10.31 -0.67 4.86
C PHE A 94 -11.75 -0.20 5.05
N SER A 95 -12.39 0.23 3.97
CA SER A 95 -13.84 0.43 3.98
C SER A 95 -14.59 -0.90 3.88
N ASP A 96 -15.77 -0.98 4.50
CA ASP A 96 -16.61 -2.18 4.53
C ASP A 96 -16.97 -2.72 3.14
N ILE A 97 -16.96 -1.87 2.12
CA ILE A 97 -17.33 -2.23 0.75
C ILE A 97 -16.14 -2.64 -0.13
N TRP A 98 -14.89 -2.50 0.39
CA TRP A 98 -13.71 -2.62 -0.47
C TRP A 98 -13.56 -4.01 -1.07
N PHE A 99 -13.51 -5.03 -0.25
CA PHE A 99 -13.23 -6.39 -0.71
C PHE A 99 -14.32 -6.96 -1.62
N ASP A 100 -15.58 -6.64 -1.35
CA ASP A 100 -16.71 -7.03 -2.21
C ASP A 100 -16.66 -6.38 -3.60
N ASN A 101 -16.23 -5.12 -3.66
CA ASN A 101 -16.07 -4.44 -4.93
C ASN A 101 -14.84 -4.95 -5.68
N ALA A 102 -13.70 -5.11 -5.00
CA ALA A 102 -12.48 -5.61 -5.60
C ALA A 102 -12.67 -7.03 -6.18
N GLU A 103 -13.35 -7.93 -5.45
CA GLU A 103 -13.65 -9.27 -5.92
C GLU A 103 -14.43 -9.27 -7.23
N LYS A 104 -15.44 -8.40 -7.39
CA LYS A 104 -16.19 -8.24 -8.65
C LYS A 104 -15.30 -7.81 -9.80
N TYR A 105 -14.40 -6.82 -9.58
CA TYR A 105 -13.48 -6.38 -10.63
C TYR A 105 -12.47 -7.46 -11.01
N ILE A 106 -11.97 -8.21 -10.03
CA ILE A 106 -11.03 -9.33 -10.23
C ILE A 106 -11.70 -10.48 -10.99
N GLU A 107 -12.95 -10.82 -10.68
CA GLU A 107 -13.72 -11.88 -11.37
C GLU A 107 -13.94 -11.57 -12.85
N TYR A 108 -14.13 -10.30 -13.21
CA TYR A 108 -14.36 -9.86 -14.58
C TYR A 108 -13.09 -9.40 -15.30
N ASP A 109 -11.92 -9.46 -14.64
CA ASP A 109 -10.65 -9.04 -15.21
C ASP A 109 -10.16 -10.03 -16.27
N VAL A 110 -10.21 -9.61 -17.53
CA VAL A 110 -9.75 -10.39 -18.69
C VAL A 110 -8.32 -10.01 -19.12
N GLU A 111 -7.80 -8.90 -18.59
CA GLU A 111 -6.50 -8.32 -18.96
C GLU A 111 -5.35 -8.78 -18.06
N ASP A 112 -5.63 -9.68 -17.11
CA ASP A 112 -4.67 -10.19 -16.12
C ASP A 112 -3.96 -9.07 -15.33
N THR A 113 -4.75 -8.18 -14.74
CA THR A 113 -4.30 -7.01 -13.98
C THR A 113 -3.42 -7.43 -12.78
N SER A 114 -2.28 -6.78 -12.63
CA SER A 114 -1.29 -7.07 -11.58
C SER A 114 -1.59 -6.38 -10.25
N ALA A 115 -2.32 -5.27 -10.29
CA ALA A 115 -2.74 -4.57 -9.08
C ALA A 115 -4.07 -3.83 -9.27
N PHE A 116 -4.89 -3.83 -8.22
CA PHE A 116 -6.13 -3.08 -8.13
C PHE A 116 -6.00 -2.09 -6.96
N LEU A 117 -6.11 -0.79 -7.25
CA LEU A 117 -5.97 0.27 -6.26
C LEU A 117 -7.34 0.82 -5.90
N PRO A 118 -7.58 1.19 -4.63
CA PRO A 118 -8.78 1.92 -4.23
C PRO A 118 -8.69 3.40 -4.61
N LEU A 119 -9.84 4.10 -4.59
CA LEU A 119 -9.81 5.50 -4.18
C LEU A 119 -9.53 5.51 -2.68
N THR A 120 -8.55 6.31 -2.27
CA THR A 120 -8.18 6.44 -0.86
C THR A 120 -8.71 7.77 -0.35
N GLU A 121 -9.50 7.72 0.71
CA GLU A 121 -9.92 8.92 1.43
C GLU A 121 -8.80 9.32 2.41
N VAL A 122 -8.33 10.56 2.29
CA VAL A 122 -7.27 11.10 3.14
C VAL A 122 -7.90 11.95 4.23
N ILE A 123 -7.64 11.58 5.48
CA ILE A 123 -8.24 12.14 6.68
C ILE A 123 -7.14 12.75 7.55
N GLU A 124 -7.28 14.01 7.92
CA GLU A 124 -6.37 14.66 8.86
C GLU A 124 -6.70 14.22 10.30
N TYR A 125 -5.69 13.70 10.99
CA TYR A 125 -5.81 13.32 12.40
C TYR A 125 -5.51 14.51 13.32
N ASN A 126 -6.41 14.80 14.25
CA ASN A 126 -6.23 15.85 15.24
C ASN A 126 -6.13 15.23 16.65
N GLU A 127 -4.94 15.26 17.23
CA GLU A 127 -4.70 14.70 18.57
C GLU A 127 -5.55 15.31 19.70
N LYS A 128 -6.21 16.43 19.45
CA LYS A 128 -6.96 17.15 20.50
C LYS A 128 -8.42 16.73 20.61
N ASP A 129 -8.95 16.15 19.58
CA ASP A 129 -10.33 15.71 19.50
C ASP A 129 -10.28 14.21 19.18
N ASP A 130 -10.73 13.32 20.07
CA ASP A 130 -10.80 11.87 19.86
C ASP A 130 -11.69 11.46 18.66
N GLU A 131 -12.09 12.39 17.82
CA GLU A 131 -12.92 12.16 16.66
C GLU A 131 -12.07 12.21 15.36
N PRO A 132 -12.34 11.32 14.40
CA PRO A 132 -11.73 11.38 13.07
C PRO A 132 -12.13 12.67 12.39
N ASN A 133 -11.15 13.49 12.07
CA ASN A 133 -11.38 14.82 11.57
C ASN A 133 -11.61 14.86 10.05
N ASN A 134 -11.72 16.03 9.52
CA ASN A 134 -12.17 16.34 8.18
C ASN A 134 -11.42 15.57 7.10
N THR A 135 -12.17 14.98 6.18
CA THR A 135 -11.64 14.55 4.89
C THR A 135 -10.97 15.74 4.21
N ILE A 136 -9.69 15.63 3.91
CA ILE A 136 -8.94 16.68 3.20
C ILE A 136 -8.85 16.43 1.70
N GLY A 137 -9.14 15.22 1.24
CA GLY A 137 -9.16 14.89 -0.18
C GLY A 137 -9.22 13.39 -0.46
N TYR A 138 -9.08 13.08 -1.74
CA TYR A 138 -9.02 11.70 -2.24
C TYR A 138 -7.76 11.52 -3.08
N SER A 139 -7.13 10.35 -3.00
CA SER A 139 -6.04 9.95 -3.89
C SER A 139 -6.54 9.00 -4.98
N ASN A 140 -5.77 8.89 -6.07
CA ASN A 140 -6.00 8.02 -7.22
C ASN A 140 -7.16 8.42 -8.14
N GLU A 141 -7.95 9.44 -7.83
CA GLU A 141 -9.08 9.90 -8.64
C GLU A 141 -8.66 10.39 -10.03
N ALA A 142 -7.45 10.97 -10.14
CA ALA A 142 -6.94 11.53 -11.38
C ALA A 142 -6.86 10.49 -12.52
N PHE A 143 -6.64 9.21 -12.22
CA PHE A 143 -6.57 8.14 -13.22
C PHE A 143 -7.93 7.87 -13.91
N TRP A 144 -9.01 8.45 -13.39
CA TRP A 144 -10.34 8.44 -14.03
C TRP A 144 -10.62 9.65 -14.92
N ALA A 145 -9.67 10.59 -15.03
CA ALA A 145 -9.79 11.73 -15.94
C ALA A 145 -9.15 11.39 -17.30
N SER A 146 -9.93 11.46 -18.38
CA SER A 146 -9.44 11.17 -19.73
C SER A 146 -8.34 12.11 -20.23
N SER A 147 -8.16 13.26 -19.57
CA SER A 147 -7.05 14.18 -19.83
C SER A 147 -5.76 13.80 -19.10
N PHE A 148 -5.79 12.78 -18.26
CA PHE A 148 -4.69 12.38 -17.41
C PHE A 148 -4.17 10.97 -17.71
N SER A 149 -5.04 10.00 -18.02
CA SER A 149 -4.67 8.62 -18.34
C SER A 149 -5.14 8.23 -19.73
N ASP A 150 -4.30 7.57 -20.51
CA ASP A 150 -4.61 7.09 -21.87
C ASP A 150 -5.73 6.04 -21.84
N GLU A 151 -5.75 5.18 -20.82
CA GLU A 151 -6.82 4.24 -20.54
C GLU A 151 -7.47 4.58 -19.20
N ILE A 152 -8.74 4.99 -19.22
CA ILE A 152 -9.46 5.44 -18.03
C ILE A 152 -9.40 4.38 -16.91
N GLY A 153 -8.96 4.79 -15.74
CA GLY A 153 -8.79 3.92 -14.57
C GLY A 153 -7.46 3.17 -14.54
N CYS A 154 -6.67 3.18 -15.62
CA CYS A 154 -5.36 2.53 -15.64
C CYS A 154 -4.23 3.51 -15.33
N LEU A 155 -3.23 3.02 -14.60
CA LEU A 155 -1.99 3.76 -14.42
C LEU A 155 -1.17 3.66 -15.71
N ASP A 156 -0.60 4.77 -16.15
CA ASP A 156 0.39 4.81 -17.22
C ASP A 156 1.69 5.50 -16.77
N MET A 157 2.77 5.18 -17.47
CA MET A 157 4.11 5.64 -17.10
C MET A 157 4.23 7.16 -17.11
N GLU A 158 3.62 7.83 -18.08
CA GLU A 158 3.75 9.28 -18.26
C GLU A 158 3.00 10.05 -17.19
N SER A 159 1.76 9.65 -16.95
CA SER A 159 0.92 10.25 -15.92
C SER A 159 1.52 10.03 -14.53
N LEU A 160 2.00 8.81 -14.24
CA LEU A 160 2.61 8.51 -12.95
C LEU A 160 3.90 9.31 -12.70
N GLN A 161 4.73 9.54 -13.72
CA GLN A 161 5.93 10.39 -13.58
C GLN A 161 5.61 11.86 -13.30
N ASN A 162 4.44 12.34 -13.71
CA ASN A 162 4.01 13.71 -13.52
C ASN A 162 3.08 13.92 -12.31
N TYR A 163 2.52 12.82 -11.78
CA TYR A 163 1.58 12.86 -10.66
C TYR A 163 2.10 12.02 -9.51
N LEU A 164 2.51 12.72 -8.43
CA LEU A 164 3.05 12.07 -7.23
C LEU A 164 2.02 11.88 -6.12
N SER A 165 0.84 12.51 -6.23
CA SER A 165 -0.23 12.41 -5.23
C SER A 165 -1.08 11.16 -5.46
N PHE A 166 -0.44 9.99 -5.50
CA PHE A 166 -1.13 8.69 -5.53
C PHE A 166 -0.92 7.98 -4.19
N ASN A 167 -1.79 7.03 -3.89
CA ASN A 167 -1.67 6.18 -2.71
C ASN A 167 -1.83 4.72 -3.12
N VAL A 168 -0.92 3.88 -2.64
CA VAL A 168 -0.95 2.42 -2.85
C VAL A 168 -1.50 1.67 -1.64
N SER A 169 -1.73 2.37 -0.53
CA SER A 169 -2.30 1.75 0.66
C SER A 169 -3.67 1.17 0.33
N GLY A 170 -3.92 -0.04 0.79
CA GLY A 170 -5.13 -0.78 0.44
C GLY A 170 -5.17 -1.39 -0.96
N ALA A 171 -4.14 -1.20 -1.78
CA ALA A 171 -4.05 -1.85 -3.08
C ALA A 171 -3.93 -3.37 -2.94
N ILE A 172 -4.62 -4.10 -3.81
CA ILE A 172 -4.58 -5.56 -3.91
C ILE A 172 -3.62 -5.93 -5.03
N PHE A 173 -2.50 -6.55 -4.69
CA PHE A 173 -1.46 -6.95 -5.62
C PHE A 173 -1.54 -8.44 -5.92
N LYS A 174 -1.28 -8.81 -7.18
CA LYS A 174 -1.07 -10.20 -7.57
C LYS A 174 0.29 -10.69 -7.05
N THR A 175 0.28 -11.65 -6.15
CA THR A 175 1.47 -12.12 -5.41
C THR A 175 2.59 -12.56 -6.34
N SER A 176 2.27 -13.35 -7.38
CA SER A 176 3.27 -13.87 -8.32
C SER A 176 3.96 -12.76 -9.12
N ASP A 177 3.23 -11.72 -9.51
CA ASP A 177 3.81 -10.59 -10.25
C ASP A 177 4.72 -9.75 -9.36
N PHE A 178 4.27 -9.46 -8.12
CA PHE A 178 5.08 -8.72 -7.16
C PHE A 178 6.43 -9.40 -6.88
N ILE A 179 6.41 -10.73 -6.67
CA ILE A 179 7.62 -11.53 -6.46
C ILE A 179 8.50 -11.54 -7.72
N SER A 180 7.92 -11.77 -8.90
CA SER A 180 8.69 -11.86 -10.16
C SER A 180 9.37 -10.55 -10.54
N LEU A 181 8.76 -9.41 -10.16
CA LEU A 181 9.31 -8.08 -10.35
C LEU A 181 10.42 -7.73 -9.34
N GLY A 182 10.68 -8.58 -8.34
CA GLY A 182 11.75 -8.39 -7.36
C GLY A 182 11.33 -7.59 -6.13
N LYS A 183 10.02 -7.51 -5.83
CA LYS A 183 9.45 -6.92 -4.61
C LYS A 183 9.84 -5.44 -4.41
N LEU A 184 9.80 -4.92 -3.18
CA LEU A 184 10.24 -3.56 -2.87
C LEU A 184 11.78 -3.49 -2.76
N LYS A 185 12.38 -2.42 -3.25
CA LYS A 185 13.82 -2.17 -3.10
C LYS A 185 14.12 -1.67 -1.69
N GLU A 186 14.72 -2.51 -0.87
CA GLU A 186 15.07 -2.21 0.54
C GLU A 186 16.11 -1.09 0.69
N SER A 187 16.88 -0.82 -0.36
CA SER A 187 17.84 0.28 -0.38
C SER A 187 17.22 1.67 -0.54
N MET A 188 15.95 1.75 -0.92
CA MET A 188 15.24 3.02 -1.07
C MET A 188 14.62 3.44 0.27
N LYS A 189 14.98 4.61 0.79
CA LYS A 189 14.39 5.13 2.02
C LYS A 189 13.00 5.73 1.80
N LEU A 190 12.77 6.35 0.64
CA LEU A 190 11.53 7.03 0.30
C LEU A 190 11.06 6.58 -1.09
N VAL A 191 9.80 6.78 -1.40
CA VAL A 191 9.16 6.52 -2.71
C VAL A 191 9.38 5.11 -3.29
N PHE A 192 9.61 4.11 -2.44
CA PHE A 192 9.82 2.72 -2.84
C PHE A 192 8.59 2.11 -3.53
N TRP A 193 7.37 2.50 -3.15
CA TRP A 193 6.16 2.13 -3.86
C TRP A 193 6.06 2.79 -5.23
N PHE A 194 6.46 4.06 -5.34
CA PHE A 194 6.50 4.75 -6.63
C PHE A 194 7.47 4.07 -7.60
N GLU A 195 8.66 3.72 -7.11
CA GLU A 195 9.63 2.96 -7.89
C GLU A 195 9.05 1.62 -8.34
N TYR A 196 8.38 0.89 -7.44
CA TYR A 196 7.73 -0.38 -7.78
C TYR A 196 6.69 -0.21 -8.87
N LEU A 197 5.80 0.79 -8.77
CA LEU A 197 4.78 1.05 -9.78
C LEU A 197 5.40 1.40 -11.15
N LEU A 198 6.43 2.25 -11.19
CA LEU A 198 7.14 2.57 -12.43
C LEU A 198 7.78 1.32 -13.05
N ARG A 199 8.40 0.48 -12.24
CA ARG A 199 9.02 -0.78 -12.68
C ARG A 199 7.97 -1.75 -13.23
N ALA A 200 6.85 -1.89 -12.55
CA ALA A 200 5.76 -2.74 -12.99
C ALA A 200 5.17 -2.27 -14.34
N LEU A 201 4.92 -0.97 -14.49
CA LEU A 201 4.47 -0.40 -15.77
C LEU A 201 5.52 -0.57 -16.89
N HIS A 202 6.80 -0.41 -16.56
CA HIS A 202 7.87 -0.66 -17.53
C HIS A 202 7.89 -2.12 -18.03
N GLU A 203 7.60 -3.07 -17.15
CA GLU A 203 7.47 -4.49 -17.47
C GLU A 203 6.06 -4.84 -18.01
N GLN A 204 5.32 -3.82 -18.45
CA GLN A 204 4.00 -3.94 -19.09
C GLN A 204 2.94 -4.59 -18.20
N LYS A 205 3.08 -4.46 -16.88
CA LYS A 205 2.06 -4.90 -15.95
C LYS A 205 0.94 -3.88 -15.88
N ARG A 206 -0.29 -4.35 -16.02
CA ARG A 206 -1.48 -3.52 -15.92
C ARG A 206 -1.84 -3.28 -14.47
N MET A 207 -2.16 -2.04 -14.13
CA MET A 207 -2.64 -1.64 -12.80
C MET A 207 -3.87 -0.78 -12.98
N PHE A 208 -4.91 -1.05 -12.18
CA PHE A 208 -6.23 -0.45 -12.35
C PHE A 208 -6.74 0.14 -11.05
N VAL A 209 -7.27 1.36 -11.10
CA VAL A 209 -7.94 2.03 -9.99
C VAL A 209 -9.43 1.71 -10.03
N ILE A 210 -9.93 1.03 -9.01
CA ILE A 210 -11.36 0.80 -8.84
C ILE A 210 -11.99 2.10 -8.30
N PRO A 211 -13.05 2.67 -8.96
CA PRO A 211 -13.64 3.95 -8.58
C PRO A 211 -14.56 3.81 -7.36
N LYS A 212 -14.01 3.29 -6.28
CA LYS A 212 -14.66 3.11 -4.98
C LYS A 212 -13.69 3.50 -3.87
N VAL A 213 -14.18 4.23 -2.88
CA VAL A 213 -13.42 4.47 -1.67
C VAL A 213 -13.28 3.13 -0.96
N GLY A 214 -12.05 2.62 -0.93
CA GLY A 214 -11.72 1.32 -0.37
C GLY A 214 -10.80 1.40 0.83
N TYR A 215 -10.24 2.58 1.11
CA TYR A 215 -9.24 2.75 2.14
C TYR A 215 -9.33 4.14 2.77
N TYR A 216 -9.17 4.19 4.09
CA TYR A 216 -9.12 5.40 4.89
C TYR A 216 -7.70 5.60 5.41
N HIS A 217 -7.04 6.64 4.93
CA HIS A 217 -5.66 6.97 5.26
C HIS A 217 -5.57 8.17 6.19
N PHE A 218 -5.04 7.95 7.39
CA PHE A 218 -4.90 8.99 8.42
C PHE A 218 -3.52 9.61 8.37
N ILE A 219 -3.46 10.92 8.18
CA ILE A 219 -2.21 11.69 8.15
C ILE A 219 -2.09 12.60 9.39
N GLY A 220 -0.87 13.04 9.69
CA GLY A 220 -0.60 13.98 10.78
C GLY A 220 -0.40 13.34 12.15
N ARG A 221 -0.37 12.00 12.24
CA ARG A 221 -0.02 11.30 13.48
C ARG A 221 1.46 11.37 13.76
N LYS A 222 1.82 11.65 15.03
CA LYS A 222 3.20 11.53 15.51
C LYS A 222 3.61 10.06 15.57
N GLY A 223 4.87 9.79 15.20
CA GLY A 223 5.45 8.44 15.23
C GLY A 223 5.13 7.57 14.02
N CYS A 224 4.35 8.07 13.05
CA CYS A 224 4.24 7.40 11.76
C CYS A 224 5.53 7.59 10.93
N MET A 225 5.77 6.71 9.97
CA MET A 225 6.97 6.72 9.13
C MET A 225 7.17 8.06 8.40
N MET A 226 6.10 8.68 7.91
CA MET A 226 6.19 9.97 7.23
C MET A 226 6.62 11.10 8.17
N ALA A 227 6.11 11.13 9.41
CA ALA A 227 6.54 12.10 10.41
C ALA A 227 8.03 11.93 10.76
N GLU A 228 8.54 10.67 10.86
CA GLU A 228 9.96 10.39 11.06
C GLU A 228 10.81 10.94 9.89
N TYR A 229 10.34 10.82 8.65
CA TYR A 229 11.03 11.36 7.48
C TYR A 229 11.00 12.88 7.42
N GLU A 230 9.88 13.52 7.73
CA GLU A 230 9.77 14.98 7.79
C GLU A 230 10.72 15.59 8.84
N GLU A 231 10.93 14.90 9.97
CA GLU A 231 11.86 15.34 11.00
C GLU A 231 13.33 15.11 10.65
N THR A 232 13.65 14.06 9.90
CA THR A 232 15.03 13.59 9.71
C THR A 232 15.59 13.78 8.31
N MET A 233 14.73 13.95 7.29
CA MET A 233 15.10 14.05 5.89
C MET A 233 14.95 15.49 5.36
N SER A 234 15.97 16.01 4.69
CA SER A 234 15.87 17.30 4.02
C SER A 234 15.05 17.20 2.72
N GLU A 235 14.38 18.31 2.30
CA GLU A 235 13.72 18.40 0.99
C GLU A 235 14.61 17.94 -0.17
N LYS A 236 15.89 18.34 -0.16
CA LYS A 236 16.85 17.93 -1.21
C LYS A 236 17.10 16.42 -1.24
N GLU A 237 17.07 15.76 -0.09
CA GLU A 237 17.20 14.31 -0.02
C GLU A 237 15.92 13.63 -0.53
N ALA A 238 14.75 14.14 -0.16
CA ALA A 238 13.47 13.66 -0.65
C ALA A 238 13.36 13.79 -2.18
N ASP A 239 13.68 14.97 -2.73
CA ASP A 239 13.72 15.20 -4.18
C ASP A 239 14.70 14.27 -4.89
N TRP A 240 15.86 14.01 -4.29
CA TRP A 240 16.84 13.09 -4.86
C TRP A 240 16.30 11.66 -4.98
N TRP A 241 15.55 11.17 -3.97
CA TRP A 241 14.93 9.85 -4.04
C TRP A 241 13.87 9.76 -5.15
N VAL A 242 13.04 10.81 -5.31
CA VAL A 242 12.05 10.91 -6.39
C VAL A 242 12.73 10.91 -7.75
N ASP A 243 13.75 11.74 -7.92
CA ASP A 243 14.53 11.82 -9.15
C ASP A 243 15.23 10.51 -9.49
N LEU A 244 15.77 9.81 -8.49
CA LEU A 244 16.41 8.52 -8.68
C LEU A 244 15.42 7.49 -9.23
N ALA A 245 14.23 7.39 -8.64
CA ALA A 245 13.18 6.49 -9.10
C ALA A 245 12.75 6.79 -10.55
N LYS A 246 12.57 8.08 -10.89
CA LYS A 246 12.17 8.51 -12.24
C LYS A 246 13.25 8.26 -13.29
N LYS A 247 14.51 8.57 -13.00
CA LYS A 247 15.61 8.51 -13.97
C LYS A 247 15.84 7.13 -14.55
N GLU A 248 15.67 6.08 -13.77
CA GLU A 248 15.88 4.70 -14.25
C GLU A 248 14.94 4.38 -15.43
N PHE A 249 13.68 4.79 -15.35
CA PHE A 249 12.65 4.46 -16.34
C PHE A 249 12.54 5.52 -17.45
N PHE A 250 12.84 6.78 -17.15
CA PHE A 250 12.83 7.86 -18.12
C PHE A 250 13.84 7.62 -19.27
N PHE A 251 15.07 7.24 -18.94
CA PHE A 251 16.11 6.97 -19.95
C PHE A 251 15.75 5.77 -20.83
N LYS A 252 15.09 4.76 -20.33
CA LYS A 252 14.64 3.61 -21.11
C LYS A 252 13.55 4.02 -22.11
N LYS A 253 12.60 4.86 -21.70
CA LYS A 253 11.52 5.39 -22.55
C LYS A 253 12.08 6.24 -23.70
N ASP A 254 13.02 7.13 -23.41
CA ASP A 254 13.64 7.98 -24.42
C ASP A 254 14.50 7.19 -25.42
N ARG A 255 15.17 6.14 -24.99
CA ARG A 255 15.91 5.24 -25.90
C ARG A 255 14.98 4.59 -26.91
N ASN A 256 13.83 4.12 -26.50
CA ASN A 256 12.85 3.52 -27.40
C ASN A 256 12.32 4.58 -28.39
N LYS A 257 12.00 5.79 -27.95
CA LYS A 257 11.56 6.88 -28.83
C LYS A 257 12.61 7.31 -29.85
N VAL A 258 13.88 7.24 -29.52
CA VAL A 258 14.98 7.61 -30.42
C VAL A 258 15.20 6.59 -31.54
N TYR A 259 14.80 5.33 -31.32
CA TYR A 259 14.96 4.24 -32.29
C TYR A 259 13.71 3.94 -33.10
N GLU A 260 12.57 4.55 -32.77
CA GLU A 260 11.32 4.45 -33.52
C GLU A 260 11.12 5.61 -34.54
N GLY A 261 12.11 6.51 -34.66
CA GLY A 261 12.10 7.66 -35.56
C GLY A 261 12.82 7.42 -36.88
#